data_db3d9d6adafaeec37c563f9496ac51ae
#
_entry.id   db3d9d6adafaeec37c563f9496ac51ae
#
_cell.length_a   1.000
_cell.length_b   1.000
_cell.length_c   1.000
_cell.angle_alpha   90.00
_cell.angle_beta   90.00
_cell.angle_gamma   90.00
#
_symmetry.space_group_name_H-M   'P 1'
#
loop_
_entity.id
_entity.type
_entity.pdbx_description
1 polymer ?
#
loop_
_entity_poly.entity_id
_entity_poly.type
_entity_poly.pdbx_seq_one_letter_code
_entity_poly.pdbx_strand_id
1 'polypeptide(L)'
;MKLHHVGITVKNIKRSVAWYTAKFNCRTEYISDTWAMLEFPNGGNLALVTNRQHPPHFCIETPDAELYGELVEHRDGTKTTYIKDPDDNVV
;
A
#
# COMPACT_ATOMS: atom_id res chain seq x y z
N MET A 1 10.21 -0.41 -13.61
CA MET A 1 9.11 0.30 -12.93
C MET A 1 7.89 -0.60 -12.92
N LYS A 2 7.26 -0.76 -11.76
CA LYS A 2 6.12 -1.67 -11.66
C LYS A 2 5.15 -1.20 -10.58
N LEU A 3 3.86 -1.46 -10.78
CA LEU A 3 2.83 -1.21 -9.79
C LEU A 3 2.99 -2.20 -8.65
N HIS A 4 3.28 -1.70 -7.45
CA HIS A 4 3.53 -2.54 -6.28
C HIS A 4 2.25 -2.81 -5.49
N HIS A 5 1.51 -1.78 -5.17
CA HIS A 5 0.26 -1.95 -4.42
C HIS A 5 -0.68 -0.77 -4.60
N VAL A 6 -1.94 -1.03 -4.27
CA VAL A 6 -2.97 -0.01 -4.07
C VAL A 6 -3.20 0.08 -2.56
N GLY A 7 -3.29 1.30 -2.04
CA GLY A 7 -3.56 1.54 -0.63
C GLY A 7 -4.95 2.11 -0.44
N ILE A 8 -5.73 1.51 0.45
CA ILE A 8 -7.06 1.98 0.79
C ILE A 8 -7.21 2.10 2.30
N THR A 9 -8.11 2.97 2.74
CA THR A 9 -8.39 3.18 4.16
C THR A 9 -9.54 2.29 4.60
N VAL A 10 -9.36 1.60 5.73
CA VAL A 10 -10.38 0.76 6.33
C VAL A 10 -10.55 1.10 7.81
N LYS A 11 -11.68 0.76 8.39
CA LYS A 11 -11.97 1.05 9.79
C LYS A 11 -11.38 0.02 10.75
N ASN A 12 -11.31 -1.24 10.33
CA ASN A 12 -10.85 -2.33 11.18
C ASN A 12 -10.03 -3.30 10.31
N ILE A 13 -8.74 -3.39 10.61
CA ILE A 13 -7.81 -4.19 9.81
C ILE A 13 -8.20 -5.66 9.79
N LYS A 14 -8.40 -6.26 10.96
CA LYS A 14 -8.65 -7.70 11.04
C LYS A 14 -9.93 -8.11 10.33
N ARG A 15 -10.98 -7.31 10.48
CA ARG A 15 -12.25 -7.55 9.79
C ARG A 15 -12.10 -7.44 8.28
N SER A 16 -11.37 -6.43 7.82
CA SER A 16 -11.15 -6.23 6.39
C SER A 16 -10.28 -7.32 5.80
N VAL A 17 -9.21 -7.72 6.49
CA VAL A 17 -8.36 -8.83 6.05
C VAL A 17 -9.20 -10.11 5.89
N ALA A 18 -10.03 -10.42 6.88
CA ALA A 18 -10.90 -11.61 6.81
C ALA A 18 -11.83 -11.54 5.59
N TRP A 19 -12.40 -10.37 5.33
CA TRP A 19 -13.31 -10.19 4.20
C TRP A 19 -12.59 -10.37 2.86
N TYR A 20 -11.45 -9.71 2.68
CA TYR A 20 -10.69 -9.78 1.41
C TYR A 20 -10.12 -11.18 1.16
N THR A 21 -9.59 -11.83 2.19
CA THR A 21 -9.03 -13.18 2.02
C THR A 21 -10.10 -14.21 1.71
N ALA A 22 -11.31 -14.06 2.28
CA ALA A 22 -12.42 -14.96 1.98
C ALA A 22 -12.98 -14.74 0.57
N LYS A 23 -12.98 -13.50 0.07
CA LYS A 23 -13.59 -13.18 -1.23
C LYS A 23 -12.65 -13.44 -2.41
N PHE A 24 -11.37 -13.16 -2.26
CA PHE A 24 -10.46 -13.07 -3.40
C PHE A 24 -9.27 -14.01 -3.33
N ASN A 25 -9.26 -14.89 -2.35
CA ASN A 25 -8.20 -15.90 -2.20
C ASN A 25 -6.79 -15.26 -2.14
N CYS A 26 -6.69 -14.05 -1.57
CA CYS A 26 -5.41 -13.42 -1.36
C CYS A 26 -4.75 -13.91 -0.07
N ARG A 27 -3.44 -13.75 0.01
CA ARG A 27 -2.64 -14.17 1.16
C ARG A 27 -2.28 -12.96 1.99
N THR A 28 -2.31 -13.10 3.33
CA THR A 28 -1.86 -12.07 4.24
C THR A 28 -0.34 -12.10 4.33
N GLU A 29 0.31 -11.07 3.80
CA GLU A 29 1.76 -10.92 3.90
C GLU A 29 2.17 -10.32 5.23
N TYR A 30 1.38 -9.35 5.70
CA TYR A 30 1.63 -8.66 6.96
C TYR A 30 0.29 -8.18 7.53
N ILE A 31 0.19 -8.18 8.86
CA ILE A 31 -0.99 -7.65 9.55
C ILE A 31 -0.59 -7.07 10.89
N SER A 32 -1.11 -5.87 11.18
CA SER A 32 -1.04 -5.24 12.50
C SER A 32 -2.38 -4.56 12.77
N ASP A 33 -2.50 -3.89 13.90
CA ASP A 33 -3.73 -3.17 14.24
C ASP A 33 -3.96 -1.94 13.35
N THR A 34 -2.92 -1.43 12.70
CA THR A 34 -2.99 -0.19 11.94
C THR A 34 -2.82 -0.35 10.45
N TRP A 35 -2.25 -1.48 9.99
CA TRP A 35 -2.15 -1.74 8.56
C TRP A 35 -1.94 -3.22 8.26
N ALA A 36 -2.19 -3.58 7.02
CA ALA A 36 -1.94 -4.93 6.51
C ALA A 36 -1.55 -4.86 5.04
N MET A 37 -0.82 -5.88 4.59
CA MET A 37 -0.50 -6.05 3.19
C MET A 37 -1.01 -7.42 2.75
N LEU A 38 -1.84 -7.42 1.71
CA LEU A 38 -2.39 -8.63 1.10
C LEU A 38 -1.77 -8.84 -0.27
N GLU A 39 -1.47 -10.09 -0.60
CA GLU A 39 -0.92 -10.46 -1.89
C GLU A 39 -1.92 -11.31 -2.67
N PHE A 40 -2.17 -10.95 -3.91
CA PHE A 40 -3.07 -11.69 -4.78
C PHE A 40 -2.31 -12.80 -5.52
N PRO A 41 -3.00 -13.90 -5.92
CA PRO A 41 -2.31 -15.08 -6.47
C PRO A 41 -1.44 -14.81 -7.69
N ASN A 42 -1.83 -13.89 -8.56
CA ASN A 42 -1.09 -13.61 -9.80
C ASN A 42 -0.26 -12.34 -9.71
N GLY A 43 0.12 -11.97 -8.49
CA GLY A 43 0.85 -10.74 -8.23
C GLY A 43 -0.09 -9.59 -7.94
N GLY A 44 0.49 -8.47 -7.55
CA GLY A 44 -0.28 -7.33 -7.09
C GLY A 44 -0.55 -7.41 -5.59
N ASN A 45 -0.51 -6.27 -4.95
CA ASN A 45 -0.67 -6.18 -3.51
C ASN A 45 -1.71 -5.12 -3.18
N LEU A 46 -2.42 -5.33 -2.07
CA LEU A 46 -3.38 -4.38 -1.53
C LEU A 46 -2.95 -4.02 -0.11
N ALA A 47 -2.74 -2.74 0.13
CA ALA A 47 -2.44 -2.23 1.47
C ALA A 47 -3.72 -1.71 2.11
N LEU A 48 -4.01 -2.18 3.32
CA LEU A 48 -5.13 -1.71 4.13
C LEU A 48 -4.57 -0.87 5.27
N VAL A 49 -5.06 0.35 5.43
CA VAL A 49 -4.54 1.30 6.42
C VAL A 49 -5.69 1.92 7.20
N THR A 50 -5.50 2.07 8.52
CA THR A 50 -6.51 2.75 9.34
C THR A 50 -6.23 4.24 9.47
N ASN A 51 -7.30 4.99 9.78
CA ASN A 51 -7.23 6.35 10.35
C ASN A 51 -6.38 7.38 9.60
N ARG A 52 -6.45 7.38 8.28
CA ARG A 52 -5.84 8.48 7.49
C ARG A 52 -4.34 8.66 7.72
N GLN A 53 -3.65 7.63 8.17
CA GLN A 53 -2.18 7.71 8.25
C GLN A 53 -1.59 7.98 6.88
N HIS A 54 -2.21 7.42 5.86
CA HIS A 54 -1.89 7.66 4.47
C HIS A 54 -3.19 7.82 3.68
N PRO A 55 -3.25 8.76 2.74
CA PRO A 55 -4.41 8.84 1.87
C PRO A 55 -4.49 7.60 0.98
N PRO A 56 -5.67 7.32 0.40
CA PRO A 56 -5.75 6.30 -0.64
C PRO A 56 -4.74 6.60 -1.75
N HIS A 57 -3.99 5.59 -2.15
CA HIS A 57 -2.92 5.77 -3.13
C HIS A 57 -2.63 4.47 -3.86
N PHE A 58 -1.86 4.55 -4.92
CA PHE A 58 -1.19 3.38 -5.46
C PHE A 58 0.32 3.62 -5.42
N CYS A 59 1.08 2.55 -5.34
CA CYS A 59 2.52 2.63 -5.18
C CYS A 59 3.21 2.02 -6.39
N ILE A 60 4.15 2.77 -6.94
CA ILE A 60 5.01 2.31 -8.03
C ILE A 60 6.39 2.04 -7.46
N GLU A 61 6.93 0.85 -7.76
CA GLU A 61 8.28 0.50 -7.37
C GLU A 61 9.23 0.83 -8.51
N THR A 62 10.29 1.57 -8.20
CA THR A 62 11.29 1.99 -9.17
C THR A 62 12.65 2.12 -8.49
N PRO A 63 13.77 1.81 -9.19
CA PRO A 63 15.11 1.98 -8.62
C PRO A 63 15.55 3.45 -8.49
N ASP A 64 14.86 4.38 -9.13
CA ASP A 64 15.26 5.79 -9.19
C ASP A 64 14.19 6.73 -8.60
N ALA A 65 13.55 6.29 -7.50
CA ALA A 65 12.49 7.07 -6.85
C ALA A 65 12.94 8.47 -6.45
N GLU A 66 14.23 8.67 -6.16
CA GLU A 66 14.78 9.98 -5.80
C GLU A 66 14.61 11.04 -6.89
N LEU A 67 14.38 10.62 -8.14
CA LEU A 67 14.10 11.56 -9.22
C LEU A 67 12.74 12.23 -9.10
N TYR A 68 11.85 11.67 -8.27
CA TYR A 68 10.48 12.16 -8.11
C TYR A 68 10.28 13.01 -6.88
N GLY A 69 11.22 13.01 -5.94
CA GLY A 69 11.13 13.80 -4.74
C GLY A 69 12.09 13.32 -3.66
N GLU A 70 12.04 13.99 -2.52
CA GLU A 70 12.86 13.62 -1.37
C GLU A 70 12.37 12.31 -0.77
N LEU A 71 13.30 11.37 -0.55
CA LEU A 71 12.96 10.06 -0.03
C LEU A 71 12.82 10.07 1.49
N VAL A 72 11.81 9.35 1.98
CA VAL A 72 11.63 9.07 3.41
C VAL A 72 11.94 7.60 3.63
N GLU A 73 12.87 7.32 4.55
CA GLU A 73 13.24 5.95 4.88
C GLU A 73 12.30 5.37 5.94
N HIS A 74 11.87 4.14 5.73
CA HIS A 74 11.00 3.41 6.65
C HIS A 74 11.80 2.40 7.49
N ARG A 75 11.17 1.86 8.54
CA ARG A 75 11.81 0.91 9.46
C ARG A 75 12.37 -0.32 8.78
N ASP A 76 11.70 -0.79 7.72
CA ASP A 76 12.11 -2.00 7.01
C ASP A 76 13.21 -1.74 5.97
N GLY A 77 13.74 -0.52 5.92
CA GLY A 77 14.78 -0.14 4.99
C GLY A 77 14.28 0.35 3.63
N THR A 78 12.97 0.29 3.39
CA THR A 78 12.40 0.84 2.15
C THR A 78 12.39 2.36 2.21
N LYS A 79 12.41 2.98 1.03
CA LYS A 79 12.38 4.44 0.89
C LYS A 79 11.28 4.83 -0.06
N THR A 80 10.52 5.85 0.31
CA THR A 80 9.39 6.32 -0.50
C THR A 80 9.41 7.83 -0.66
N THR A 81 8.74 8.28 -1.69
CA THR A 81 8.31 9.66 -1.83
C THR A 81 6.88 9.66 -2.34
N TYR A 82 6.11 10.66 -1.97
CA TYR A 82 4.73 10.80 -2.42
C TYR A 82 4.65 11.96 -3.39
N ILE A 83 3.97 11.72 -4.51
CA ILE A 83 3.70 12.78 -5.49
C ILE A 83 2.21 12.77 -5.81
N LYS A 84 1.75 13.81 -6.47
CA LYS A 84 0.36 13.89 -6.90
C LYS A 84 0.29 13.92 -8.42
N ASP A 85 -0.68 13.20 -8.96
CA ASP A 85 -0.95 13.28 -10.40
C ASP A 85 -1.70 14.59 -10.71
N PRO A 86 -2.02 14.87 -11.98
CA PRO A 86 -2.72 16.11 -12.34
C PRO A 86 -4.07 16.33 -11.66
N ASP A 87 -4.70 15.28 -11.17
CA ASP A 87 -5.99 15.35 -10.49
C ASP A 87 -5.89 15.11 -8.98
N ASP A 88 -4.69 15.31 -8.42
CA ASP A 88 -4.42 15.17 -6.99
C ASP A 88 -4.53 13.74 -6.44
N ASN A 89 -4.49 12.74 -7.29
CA ASN A 89 -4.36 11.37 -6.82
C ASN A 89 -2.95 11.14 -6.29
N VAL A 90 -2.84 10.49 -5.14
CA VAL A 90 -1.55 10.26 -4.50
C VAL A 90 -0.88 9.01 -5.07
N VAL A 91 0.36 9.16 -5.42
CA VAL A 91 1.20 8.08 -5.94
C VAL A 91 2.43 7.91 -5.07
#